data_fa7f3007ff7684e75ba11d78a594f58a
#
_entry.id   fa7f3007ff7684e75ba11d78a594f58a
#
_cell.length_a   1.000
_cell.length_b   1.000
_cell.length_c   1.000
_cell.angle_alpha   90.00
_cell.angle_beta   90.00
_cell.angle_gamma   90.00
#
_symmetry.space_group_name_H-M   'P 1'
#
loop_
_entity.id
_entity.type
_entity.pdbx_description
1 polymer ?
#
loop_
_entity_poly.entity_id
_entity_poly.type
_entity_poly.pdbx_seq_one_letter_code
_entity_poly.pdbx_strand_id
1 'polypeptide(L)'
;ITDPVRTSRYLEVPAYLCEGGGDVTVSVTVDRAGKVTGARVTEGGDDCMRESALRAARNSLFNIDNSAPARQTGTITYIFIPQ
;
A
#
# COMPACT_ATOMS: atom_id res chain seq x y z
N ILE A 1 -0.79 -7.29 -3.58
CA ILE A 1 0.55 -6.87 -3.96
C ILE A 1 1.01 -7.68 -5.13
N THR A 2 1.42 -7.00 -6.17
CA THR A 2 1.90 -7.65 -7.38
C THR A 2 3.41 -7.84 -7.36
N ASP A 3 4.12 -6.88 -6.78
CA ASP A 3 5.56 -6.84 -6.85
C ASP A 3 6.09 -5.94 -5.75
N PRO A 4 7.09 -6.31 -5.00
CA PRO A 4 7.89 -7.53 -5.04
C PRO A 4 7.11 -8.73 -4.50
N VAL A 5 7.68 -9.92 -4.66
CA VAL A 5 7.06 -11.13 -4.11
C VAL A 5 7.33 -11.19 -2.61
N ARG A 6 6.53 -10.47 -1.86
CA ARG A 6 6.56 -10.45 -0.39
C ARG A 6 5.15 -10.73 0.09
N THR A 7 5.02 -11.54 1.12
CA THR A 7 3.73 -11.87 1.71
C THR A 7 3.35 -10.83 2.75
N SER A 8 2.12 -10.33 2.72
CA SER A 8 1.65 -9.41 3.75
C SER A 8 1.43 -10.17 5.07
N ARG A 9 1.95 -9.62 6.17
CA ARG A 9 1.63 -10.04 7.53
C ARG A 9 0.37 -9.34 8.02
N TYR A 10 0.26 -8.10 7.65
CA TYR A 10 -0.87 -7.25 8.00
C TYR A 10 -1.08 -6.25 6.87
N LEU A 11 -2.24 -6.27 6.28
CA LEU A 11 -2.61 -5.34 5.22
C LEU A 11 -3.77 -4.49 5.73
N GLU A 12 -3.48 -3.22 6.06
CA GLU A 12 -4.51 -2.32 6.57
C GLU A 12 -5.50 -1.96 5.48
N VAL A 13 -6.78 -2.01 5.81
CA VAL A 13 -7.86 -1.59 4.91
C VAL A 13 -8.09 -0.10 5.09
N PRO A 14 -8.15 0.70 4.00
CA PRO A 14 -8.45 2.12 4.11
C PRO A 14 -9.82 2.36 4.76
N ALA A 15 -9.91 3.42 5.53
CA ALA A 15 -11.18 3.82 6.12
C ALA A 15 -12.14 4.33 5.04
N TYR A 16 -13.42 3.97 5.12
CA TYR A 16 -14.44 4.40 4.18
C TYR A 16 -15.01 5.75 4.57
N LEU A 17 -14.21 6.80 4.44
CA LEU A 17 -14.63 8.17 4.71
C LEU A 17 -14.76 9.00 3.43
N CYS A 18 -14.47 8.40 2.30
CA CYS A 18 -14.48 9.07 1.00
C CYS A 18 -15.74 8.69 0.23
N GLU A 19 -16.31 9.64 -0.49
CA GLU A 19 -17.51 9.40 -1.29
C GLU A 19 -17.19 8.75 -2.63
N GLY A 20 -16.01 9.01 -3.17
CA GLY A 20 -15.60 8.51 -4.47
C GLY A 20 -15.31 7.03 -4.49
N GLY A 21 -15.37 6.43 -5.67
CA GLY A 21 -15.03 5.04 -5.88
C GLY A 21 -14.02 4.89 -7.01
N GLY A 22 -13.40 3.72 -7.07
CA GLY A 22 -12.41 3.37 -8.09
C GLY A 22 -11.14 2.84 -7.46
N ASP A 23 -10.14 2.60 -8.30
CA ASP A 23 -8.89 2.01 -7.90
C ASP A 23 -7.84 3.07 -7.62
N VAL A 24 -7.09 2.88 -6.54
CA VAL A 24 -5.92 3.72 -6.21
C VAL A 24 -4.72 2.80 -6.10
N THR A 25 -3.70 3.07 -6.90
CA THR A 25 -2.46 2.29 -6.88
C THR A 25 -1.39 3.07 -6.13
N VAL A 26 -0.79 2.40 -5.14
CA VAL A 26 0.26 2.97 -4.30
C VAL A 26 1.54 2.18 -4.51
N SER A 27 2.61 2.88 -4.86
CA SER A 27 3.95 2.30 -4.89
C SER A 27 4.53 2.32 -3.48
N VAL A 28 5.01 1.17 -3.01
CA VAL A 28 5.58 1.04 -1.67
C VAL A 28 7.02 0.56 -1.75
N THR A 29 7.82 0.97 -0.78
CA THR A 29 9.16 0.45 -0.55
C THR A 29 9.15 -0.28 0.78
N VAL A 30 9.62 -1.52 0.78
CA VAL A 30 9.59 -2.41 1.95
C VAL A 30 11.03 -2.74 2.34
N ASP A 31 11.35 -2.69 3.62
CA ASP A 31 12.65 -3.10 4.14
C ASP A 31 12.67 -4.60 4.47
N ARG A 32 13.83 -5.09 4.94
CA ARG A 32 13.99 -6.51 5.28
C ARG A 32 13.14 -6.93 6.47
N ALA A 33 12.81 -5.99 7.36
CA ALA A 33 11.93 -6.27 8.50
C ALA A 33 10.45 -6.32 8.11
N GLY A 34 10.13 -6.05 6.85
CA GLY A 34 8.76 -6.06 6.37
C GLY A 34 8.01 -4.75 6.59
N LYS A 35 8.70 -3.71 6.98
CA LYS A 35 8.08 -2.40 7.18
C LYS A 35 8.07 -1.60 5.90
N VAL A 36 6.99 -0.85 5.70
CA VAL A 36 6.89 0.11 4.59
C VAL A 36 7.64 1.37 4.99
N THR A 37 8.75 1.64 4.28
CA THR A 37 9.60 2.81 4.53
C THR A 37 9.27 3.98 3.62
N GLY A 38 8.53 3.75 2.54
CA GLY A 38 8.08 4.78 1.62
C GLY A 38 6.82 4.35 0.91
N ALA A 39 5.96 5.31 0.60
CA ALA A 39 4.74 5.05 -0.14
C ALA A 39 4.34 6.31 -0.91
N ARG A 40 3.84 6.11 -2.13
CA ARG A 40 3.30 7.21 -2.94
C ARG A 40 2.22 6.69 -3.87
N VAL A 41 1.22 7.52 -4.13
CA VAL A 41 0.20 7.19 -5.11
C VAL A 41 0.78 7.37 -6.52
N THR A 42 0.63 6.36 -7.35
CA THR A 42 1.07 6.40 -8.75
C THR A 42 -0.10 6.54 -9.71
N GLU A 43 -1.31 6.15 -9.31
CA GLU A 43 -2.45 6.15 -10.19
C GLU A 43 -3.76 6.18 -9.41
N GLY A 44 -4.71 6.94 -9.92
CA GLY A 44 -6.11 6.90 -9.51
C GLY A 44 -6.48 7.73 -8.30
N GLY A 45 -7.78 7.84 -8.07
CA GLY A 45 -8.35 8.43 -6.87
C GLY A 45 -8.42 9.95 -6.83
N ASP A 46 -9.28 10.45 -5.96
CA ASP A 46 -9.31 11.85 -5.55
C ASP A 46 -8.43 12.05 -4.31
N ASP A 47 -8.34 13.27 -3.80
CA ASP A 47 -7.47 13.59 -2.66
C ASP A 47 -7.82 12.76 -1.42
N CYS A 48 -9.09 12.56 -1.13
CA CYS A 48 -9.55 11.77 0.00
C CYS A 48 -9.12 10.31 -0.13
N MET A 49 -9.36 9.71 -1.30
CA MET A 49 -9.01 8.31 -1.58
C MET A 49 -7.50 8.10 -1.53
N ARG A 50 -6.74 9.01 -2.12
CA ARG A 50 -5.27 8.94 -2.13
C ARG A 50 -4.69 9.01 -0.73
N GLU A 51 -5.19 9.93 0.10
CA GLU A 51 -4.74 10.05 1.47
C GLU A 51 -5.03 8.79 2.28
N SER A 52 -6.24 8.25 2.15
CA SER A 52 -6.63 7.01 2.82
C SER A 52 -5.78 5.82 2.38
N ALA A 53 -5.52 5.71 1.08
CA ALA A 53 -4.69 4.64 0.52
C ALA A 53 -3.24 4.74 1.01
N LEU A 54 -2.66 5.94 1.04
CA LEU A 54 -1.31 6.16 1.55
C LEU A 54 -1.18 5.77 3.02
N ARG A 55 -2.15 6.15 3.83
CA ARG A 55 -2.17 5.80 5.25
C ARG A 55 -2.23 4.30 5.44
N ALA A 56 -3.12 3.63 4.71
CA ALA A 56 -3.24 2.18 4.77
C ALA A 56 -1.95 1.49 4.33
N ALA A 57 -1.34 1.96 3.26
CA ALA A 57 -0.09 1.40 2.75
C ALA A 57 1.05 1.55 3.77
N ARG A 58 1.18 2.71 4.39
CA ARG A 58 2.23 2.97 5.39
C ARG A 58 2.08 2.10 6.64
N ASN A 59 0.88 1.72 6.99
CA ASN A 59 0.60 0.91 8.17
C ASN A 59 0.62 -0.59 7.88
N SER A 60 0.75 -0.99 6.62
CA SER A 60 0.82 -2.40 6.25
C SER A 60 2.19 -2.99 6.56
N LEU A 61 2.21 -4.29 6.84
CA LEU A 61 3.42 -5.02 7.19
C LEU A 61 3.56 -6.25 6.29
N PHE A 62 4.80 -6.55 5.94
CA PHE A 62 5.13 -7.70 5.11
C PHE A 62 6.00 -8.69 5.87
N ASN A 63 6.28 -9.83 5.26
CA ASN A 63 7.12 -10.84 5.89
C ASN A 63 8.54 -10.33 6.10
N ILE A 64 9.18 -10.81 7.16
CA ILE A 64 10.59 -10.56 7.41
C ILE A 64 11.39 -11.44 6.45
N ASP A 65 12.33 -10.82 5.72
CA ASP A 65 13.18 -11.56 4.79
C ASP A 65 14.58 -10.93 4.80
N ASN A 66 15.47 -11.54 5.57
CA ASN A 66 16.83 -11.05 5.73
C ASN A 66 17.69 -11.22 4.47
N SER A 67 17.24 -12.04 3.53
CA SER A 67 17.93 -12.23 2.26
C SER A 67 17.41 -11.31 1.15
N ALA A 68 16.34 -10.56 1.41
CA ALA A 68 15.80 -9.62 0.45
C ALA A 68 16.69 -8.38 0.32
N PRO A 69 16.56 -7.61 -0.78
CA PRO A 69 17.22 -6.31 -0.87
C PRO A 69 16.79 -5.41 0.29
N ALA A 70 17.71 -4.51 0.72
CA ALA A 70 17.40 -3.58 1.80
C ALA A 70 16.21 -2.68 1.48
N ARG A 71 15.99 -2.41 0.20
CA ARG A 71 14.82 -1.68 -0.30
C ARG A 71 14.22 -2.49 -1.44
N GLN A 72 13.00 -2.90 -1.26
CA GLN A 72 12.30 -3.65 -2.27
C GLN A 72 10.99 -2.92 -2.59
N THR A 73 10.77 -2.59 -3.86
CA THR A 73 9.58 -1.83 -4.28
C THR A 73 8.49 -2.77 -4.77
N GLY A 74 7.26 -2.32 -4.63
CA GLY A 74 6.12 -3.03 -5.14
C GLY A 74 4.91 -2.11 -5.19
N THR A 75 3.77 -2.67 -5.53
CA THR A 75 2.53 -1.89 -5.61
C THR A 75 1.41 -2.56 -4.85
N ILE A 76 0.51 -1.73 -4.30
CA ILE A 76 -0.75 -2.17 -3.70
C ILE A 76 -1.85 -1.39 -4.41
N THR A 77 -2.85 -2.10 -4.90
CA THR A 77 -4.03 -1.46 -5.48
C THR A 77 -5.19 -1.62 -4.50
N TYR A 78 -5.75 -0.49 -4.10
CA TYR A 78 -6.93 -0.45 -3.24
C TYR A 78 -8.16 -0.15 -4.09
N ILE A 79 -9.21 -0.91 -3.88
CA ILE A 79 -10.48 -0.71 -4.59
C ILE A 79 -11.44 -0.03 -3.63
N PHE A 80 -11.84 1.19 -3.97
CA PHE A 80 -12.80 1.97 -3.19
C PHE A 80 -14.19 1.81 -3.81
N ILE A 81 -15.15 1.51 -2.97
CA ILE A 81 -16.56 1.40 -3.38
C ILE A 81 -17.23 2.73 -3.03
N PRO A 82 -17.96 3.36 -3.97
CA PRO A 82 -18.66 4.61 -3.68
C PRO A 82 -19.63 4.46 -2.51
N GLN A 83 -19.66 5.47 -1.67
CA GLN A 83 -20.55 5.51 -0.51
C GLN A 83 -21.87 6.24 -0.83
#